data_902e73f2e279918dce084bf5cc72fa4d
#
_entry.id   902e73f2e279918dce084bf5cc72fa4d
#
_cell.length_a   1.000
_cell.length_b   1.000
_cell.length_c   1.000
_cell.angle_alpha   90.00
_cell.angle_beta   90.00
_cell.angle_gamma   90.00
#
_symmetry.space_group_name_H-M   'P 1'
#
loop_
_entity.id
_entity.type
_entity.pdbx_description
1 polymer ?
#
loop_
_entity_poly.entity_id
_entity_poly.type
_entity_poly.pdbx_seq_one_letter_code
_entity_poly.pdbx_strand_id
1 'polypeptide(L)'
;MSFGIGGLRMPSTTLMPESDSDDFVCPRNIPDYLLHEQPPYHHNSLDLIPKPSSRKGLTPDRHLDPKTLKRLAQNREAARKSRLRKKAYVQQLESSRLKLTQLENELHRARQQGLLLNSCGGGNISPNAASFDAEYARWLEDDQRHMSELRTGLYSQLNDGDLRVIIERYLNHYDEVFRLKYLAVKADVFHLIAGTWSTPAERCFLWMGGFRPSELIKILMRQLDPLTEQQLMGIGSLQHSSEQAEEALSKGLEQLHQSLHETIGRPVVDDVQQQMAVALSKLTSLEGFVHQADNLRQQALHQLRRILTVRQAARCFIVIGEYFTRLRVLSSMWASRTRDFDRPLVVGEESLCMSTTIELQRFRPTHSHFSNFLM
;
A
#
# COMPACT_ATOMS: atom_id res chain seq x y z
N MET A 1 22.60 60.17 -22.54
CA MET A 1 23.81 59.59 -21.96
C MET A 1 23.77 58.09 -22.23
N SER A 2 24.63 57.66 -23.14
CA SER A 2 24.79 56.28 -23.58
C SER A 2 25.57 55.45 -22.56
N PHE A 3 25.15 54.23 -22.30
CA PHE A 3 25.97 53.11 -21.83
C PHE A 3 25.21 51.84 -22.26
N GLY A 4 25.67 50.99 -23.08
CA GLY A 4 26.96 50.29 -23.18
C GLY A 4 26.62 48.81 -23.17
N ILE A 5 26.53 48.19 -24.39
CA ILE A 5 26.22 46.77 -24.61
C ILE A 5 27.46 45.96 -24.25
N GLY A 6 27.36 45.06 -23.30
CA GLY A 6 28.38 44.07 -22.97
C GLY A 6 27.92 42.67 -23.40
N GLY A 7 28.40 42.19 -24.54
CA GLY A 7 28.18 40.85 -25.02
C GLY A 7 28.99 39.82 -24.25
N LEU A 8 28.39 38.71 -23.88
CA LEU A 8 29.07 37.50 -23.39
C LEU A 8 28.96 36.40 -24.44
N ARG A 9 30.13 36.08 -24.89
CA ARG A 9 30.56 35.10 -25.90
C ARG A 9 30.25 33.65 -25.43
N MET A 10 29.61 32.89 -26.29
CA MET A 10 29.55 31.43 -26.22
C MET A 10 30.92 30.83 -26.61
N PRO A 11 31.38 29.75 -25.95
CA PRO A 11 32.45 28.95 -26.51
C PRO A 11 31.89 27.80 -27.32
N SER A 12 32.62 27.56 -28.40
CA SER A 12 32.39 26.69 -29.52
C SER A 12 32.42 25.20 -29.19
N THR A 13 31.57 24.48 -29.89
CA THR A 13 31.59 23.10 -30.38
C THR A 13 33.00 22.50 -30.46
N THR A 14 33.20 21.35 -29.83
CA THR A 14 34.25 20.42 -30.17
C THR A 14 33.65 19.04 -30.44
N LEU A 15 34.03 18.54 -31.62
CA LEU A 15 33.63 17.32 -32.29
C LEU A 15 33.96 16.05 -31.48
N MET A 16 33.10 15.05 -31.66
CA MET A 16 33.34 13.62 -31.34
C MET A 16 34.58 13.07 -32.12
N PRO A 17 35.10 11.98 -31.61
CA PRO A 17 35.34 10.82 -32.48
C PRO A 17 34.55 9.61 -32.07
N GLU A 18 33.99 8.95 -33.09
CA GLU A 18 33.59 7.54 -33.09
C GLU A 18 34.80 6.65 -32.81
N SER A 19 34.61 5.61 -32.02
CA SER A 19 35.01 4.24 -32.39
C SER A 19 34.78 3.26 -31.24
N ASP A 20 34.23 2.18 -31.64
CA ASP A 20 34.49 0.77 -31.31
C ASP A 20 33.72 0.15 -30.13
N SER A 21 32.92 -0.78 -30.59
CA SER A 21 32.48 -2.04 -29.99
C SER A 21 33.53 -2.62 -29.04
N ASP A 22 33.13 -3.06 -27.87
CA ASP A 22 33.35 -4.43 -27.44
C ASP A 22 32.97 -4.64 -25.96
N ASP A 23 32.32 -5.78 -25.74
CA ASP A 23 32.31 -6.55 -24.49
C ASP A 23 31.66 -5.96 -23.22
N PHE A 24 30.34 -6.09 -23.12
CA PHE A 24 29.66 -6.19 -21.85
C PHE A 24 29.84 -7.58 -21.24
N VAL A 25 30.94 -7.76 -20.52
CA VAL A 25 31.16 -8.91 -19.63
C VAL A 25 30.34 -8.71 -18.38
N CYS A 26 29.31 -9.54 -18.19
CA CYS A 26 28.58 -9.72 -16.94
C CYS A 26 29.52 -10.25 -15.85
N PRO A 27 29.64 -9.65 -14.68
CA PRO A 27 30.27 -10.32 -13.55
C PRO A 27 29.30 -11.34 -12.95
N ARG A 28 29.51 -12.61 -13.25
CA ARG A 28 29.01 -13.73 -12.45
C ARG A 28 29.82 -13.78 -11.17
N ASN A 29 29.22 -13.43 -10.05
CA ASN A 29 29.62 -13.97 -8.75
C ASN A 29 28.40 -13.87 -7.80
N ILE A 30 27.60 -14.94 -7.80
CA ILE A 30 26.65 -15.27 -6.73
C ILE A 30 27.36 -16.33 -5.88
N PRO A 31 27.48 -16.12 -4.56
CA PRO A 31 28.09 -17.13 -3.68
C PRO A 31 27.22 -18.39 -3.57
N ASP A 32 27.87 -19.51 -3.64
CA ASP A 32 27.39 -20.90 -3.87
C ASP A 32 26.73 -21.57 -2.66
N TYR A 33 26.21 -20.85 -1.66
CA TYR A 33 25.64 -21.46 -0.46
C TYR A 33 24.14 -21.23 -0.22
N LEU A 34 23.39 -20.83 -1.25
CA LEU A 34 21.93 -20.73 -1.24
C LEU A 34 21.20 -21.66 -2.23
N LEU A 35 21.89 -22.71 -2.71
CA LEU A 35 21.35 -23.73 -3.62
C LEU A 35 21.40 -25.13 -3.00
N HIS A 36 20.77 -25.32 -1.87
CA HIS A 36 20.31 -26.60 -1.30
C HIS A 36 19.11 -26.27 -0.41
N GLU A 37 17.93 -26.74 -0.68
CA GLU A 37 17.34 -28.02 -0.95
C GLU A 37 15.95 -27.84 -1.57
N GLN A 38 15.75 -28.29 -2.77
CA GLN A 38 14.45 -28.76 -3.23
C GLN A 38 14.61 -30.25 -3.55
N PRO A 39 13.86 -31.16 -2.90
CA PRO A 39 13.82 -32.55 -3.33
C PRO A 39 12.97 -32.67 -4.59
N PRO A 40 13.44 -33.39 -5.63
CA PRO A 40 12.66 -33.61 -6.82
C PRO A 40 11.54 -34.61 -6.55
N TYR A 41 10.32 -34.22 -6.87
CA TYR A 41 9.20 -35.16 -6.97
C TYR A 41 9.40 -35.98 -8.24
N HIS A 42 9.99 -37.17 -8.11
CA HIS A 42 9.87 -38.21 -9.10
C HIS A 42 8.62 -39.06 -8.84
N HIS A 43 7.65 -38.90 -9.74
CA HIS A 43 6.71 -39.96 -10.07
C HIS A 43 7.54 -41.11 -10.69
N ASN A 44 7.58 -42.25 -10.05
CA ASN A 44 7.70 -43.53 -10.73
C ASN A 44 7.16 -44.63 -9.89
N SER A 45 6.17 -45.24 -10.43
CA SER A 45 5.83 -46.64 -10.60
C SER A 45 6.65 -47.67 -9.81
N LEU A 46 5.87 -48.46 -9.10
CA LEU A 46 5.91 -49.93 -9.00
C LEU A 46 7.28 -50.63 -9.08
N ASP A 47 7.43 -51.51 -8.09
CA ASP A 47 8.35 -52.68 -8.05
C ASP A 47 9.81 -52.39 -7.66
N LEU A 48 10.04 -52.53 -6.37
CA LEU A 48 11.20 -53.30 -5.87
C LEU A 48 10.98 -53.66 -4.40
N ILE A 49 10.50 -54.85 -4.21
CA ILE A 49 10.57 -55.56 -2.94
C ILE A 49 12.06 -55.78 -2.64
N PRO A 50 12.62 -55.27 -1.53
CA PRO A 50 13.95 -55.73 -1.11
C PRO A 50 13.85 -57.16 -0.60
N LYS A 51 14.51 -58.05 -1.29
CA LYS A 51 14.76 -59.43 -0.76
C LYS A 51 15.41 -59.33 0.60
N PRO A 52 14.98 -60.16 1.58
CA PRO A 52 15.64 -60.22 2.85
C PRO A 52 17.03 -60.83 2.68
N SER A 53 18.06 -60.09 2.96
CA SER A 53 19.41 -60.64 3.10
C SER A 53 19.39 -61.62 4.25
N SER A 54 19.73 -62.85 3.94
CA SER A 54 19.88 -63.94 4.88
C SER A 54 20.91 -63.59 5.97
N ARG A 55 20.46 -63.27 7.13
CA ARG A 55 21.25 -63.37 8.36
C ARG A 55 21.06 -64.72 8.93
N LYS A 56 22.19 -65.43 8.98
CA LYS A 56 22.42 -66.72 9.59
C LYS A 56 21.75 -66.92 10.94
N GLY A 57 21.30 -68.10 11.14
CA GLY A 57 20.56 -68.70 12.25
C GLY A 57 20.87 -68.14 13.62
N LEU A 58 19.83 -67.93 14.33
CA LEU A 58 19.76 -67.97 15.76
C LEU A 58 18.47 -68.72 16.10
N THR A 59 18.69 -69.81 16.83
CA THR A 59 17.80 -70.79 17.41
C THR A 59 16.43 -70.29 17.83
N PRO A 60 15.35 -71.07 17.63
CA PRO A 60 14.04 -70.84 18.20
C PRO A 60 14.05 -71.04 19.70
N ASP A 61 13.20 -70.36 20.44
CA ASP A 61 12.97 -70.44 21.90
C ASP A 61 13.80 -69.44 22.75
N ARG A 62 13.53 -68.19 22.57
CA ARG A 62 13.45 -67.32 23.72
C ARG A 62 11.98 -66.88 23.88
N HIS A 63 11.30 -67.52 24.83
CA HIS A 63 10.07 -67.05 25.43
C HIS A 63 10.35 -65.62 25.92
N LEU A 64 9.98 -64.60 25.08
CA LEU A 64 10.01 -63.25 25.51
C LEU A 64 9.04 -63.10 26.68
N ASP A 65 9.57 -62.60 27.80
CA ASP A 65 8.80 -62.35 29.00
C ASP A 65 7.48 -61.60 28.62
N PRO A 66 6.33 -62.03 29.16
CA PRO A 66 5.02 -61.39 28.87
C PRO A 66 4.99 -59.88 29.04
N LYS A 67 5.80 -59.34 29.95
CA LYS A 67 6.01 -57.88 30.13
C LYS A 67 6.65 -57.25 28.90
N THR A 68 7.64 -57.89 28.31
CA THR A 68 8.36 -57.39 27.13
C THR A 68 7.45 -57.40 25.89
N LEU A 69 6.65 -58.46 25.71
CA LEU A 69 5.66 -58.55 24.64
C LEU A 69 4.60 -57.46 24.76
N LYS A 70 4.09 -57.21 25.96
CA LYS A 70 3.13 -56.13 26.24
C LYS A 70 3.72 -54.76 25.92
N ARG A 71 4.96 -54.48 26.29
CA ARG A 71 5.68 -53.22 25.99
C ARG A 71 5.92 -53.02 24.50
N LEU A 72 6.29 -54.07 23.76
CA LEU A 72 6.45 -54.05 22.32
C LEU A 72 5.11 -53.76 21.60
N ALA A 73 4.02 -54.39 22.05
CA ALA A 73 2.69 -54.12 21.52
C ALA A 73 2.26 -52.64 21.74
N GLN A 74 2.46 -52.11 22.95
CA GLN A 74 2.18 -50.70 23.26
C GLN A 74 3.03 -49.74 22.41
N ASN A 75 4.31 -50.02 22.22
CA ASN A 75 5.18 -49.20 21.38
C ASN A 75 4.74 -49.20 19.90
N ARG A 76 4.34 -50.39 19.39
CA ARG A 76 3.79 -50.52 18.02
C ARG A 76 2.50 -49.68 17.85
N GLU A 77 1.62 -49.73 18.83
CA GLU A 77 0.37 -49.00 18.83
C GLU A 77 0.62 -47.50 18.94
N ALA A 78 1.51 -47.05 19.81
CA ALA A 78 1.92 -45.65 19.93
C ALA A 78 2.53 -45.13 18.63
N ALA A 79 3.42 -45.89 17.99
CA ALA A 79 4.00 -45.55 16.70
C ALA A 79 2.94 -45.46 15.59
N ARG A 80 1.97 -46.39 15.58
CA ARG A 80 0.84 -46.35 14.63
C ARG A 80 -0.02 -45.11 14.83
N LYS A 81 -0.38 -44.78 16.07
CA LYS A 81 -1.14 -43.53 16.40
C LYS A 81 -0.39 -42.28 15.99
N SER A 82 0.92 -42.22 16.22
CA SER A 82 1.76 -41.10 15.84
C SER A 82 1.77 -40.90 14.30
N ARG A 83 1.94 -41.97 13.53
CA ARG A 83 1.90 -41.93 12.06
C ARG A 83 0.53 -41.47 11.54
N LEU A 84 -0.56 -41.92 12.13
CA LEU A 84 -1.92 -41.50 11.75
C LEU A 84 -2.14 -40.02 12.04
N ARG A 85 -1.71 -39.49 13.20
CA ARG A 85 -1.79 -38.08 13.52
C ARG A 85 -0.99 -37.22 12.51
N LYS A 86 0.24 -37.68 12.21
CA LYS A 86 1.08 -36.98 11.22
C LYS A 86 0.42 -36.96 9.84
N LYS A 87 -0.16 -38.08 9.40
CA LYS A 87 -0.88 -38.16 8.13
C LYS A 87 -2.11 -37.23 8.10
N ALA A 88 -2.91 -37.23 9.17
CA ALA A 88 -4.08 -36.35 9.30
C ALA A 88 -3.67 -34.87 9.27
N TYR A 89 -2.59 -34.51 9.97
CA TYR A 89 -2.07 -33.13 9.96
C TYR A 89 -1.60 -32.69 8.57
N VAL A 90 -0.88 -33.54 7.84
CA VAL A 90 -0.45 -33.24 6.47
C VAL A 90 -1.67 -33.07 5.55
N GLN A 91 -2.67 -33.95 5.64
CA GLN A 91 -3.91 -33.82 4.87
C GLN A 91 -4.66 -32.52 5.19
N GLN A 92 -4.69 -32.11 6.45
CA GLN A 92 -5.30 -30.84 6.85
C GLN A 92 -4.55 -29.64 6.28
N LEU A 93 -3.21 -29.67 6.29
CA LEU A 93 -2.35 -28.63 5.70
C LEU A 93 -2.56 -28.53 4.19
N GLU A 94 -2.59 -29.65 3.47
CA GLU A 94 -2.84 -29.68 2.04
C GLU A 94 -4.24 -29.16 1.70
N SER A 95 -5.26 -29.53 2.46
CA SER A 95 -6.62 -29.01 2.31
C SER A 95 -6.70 -27.52 2.54
N SER A 96 -6.00 -27.00 3.56
CA SER A 96 -5.94 -25.55 3.83
C SER A 96 -5.23 -24.78 2.70
N ARG A 97 -4.15 -25.35 2.16
CA ARG A 97 -3.42 -24.77 1.02
C ARG A 97 -4.31 -24.69 -0.22
N LEU A 98 -5.04 -25.76 -0.53
CA LEU A 98 -5.97 -25.76 -1.66
C LEU A 98 -7.07 -24.72 -1.49
N LYS A 99 -7.63 -24.58 -0.27
CA LYS A 99 -8.62 -23.52 0.02
C LYS A 99 -8.05 -22.12 -0.15
N LEU A 100 -6.82 -21.87 0.28
CA LEU A 100 -6.17 -20.57 0.07
C LEU A 100 -6.01 -20.27 -1.43
N THR A 101 -5.50 -21.21 -2.21
CA THR A 101 -5.36 -21.05 -3.66
C THR A 101 -6.73 -20.83 -4.35
N GLN A 102 -7.77 -21.51 -3.89
CA GLN A 102 -9.13 -21.29 -4.41
C GLN A 102 -9.62 -19.89 -4.09
N LEU A 103 -9.49 -19.43 -2.84
CA LEU A 103 -9.89 -18.08 -2.41
C LEU A 103 -9.10 -16.99 -3.14
N GLU A 104 -7.80 -17.19 -3.37
CA GLU A 104 -6.97 -16.29 -4.16
C GLU A 104 -7.48 -16.17 -5.61
N ASN A 105 -7.84 -17.31 -6.24
CA ASN A 105 -8.42 -17.33 -7.58
C ASN A 105 -9.81 -16.68 -7.61
N GLU A 106 -10.65 -16.92 -6.62
CA GLU A 106 -11.98 -16.29 -6.50
C GLU A 106 -11.83 -14.78 -6.29
N LEU A 107 -10.91 -14.35 -5.46
CA LEU A 107 -10.60 -12.93 -5.25
C LEU A 107 -10.08 -12.27 -6.54
N HIS A 108 -9.18 -12.95 -7.25
CA HIS A 108 -8.68 -12.46 -8.54
C HIS A 108 -9.82 -12.36 -9.59
N ARG A 109 -10.69 -13.37 -9.67
CA ARG A 109 -11.87 -13.36 -10.55
C ARG A 109 -12.87 -12.27 -10.14
N ALA A 110 -13.14 -12.08 -8.85
CA ALA A 110 -14.00 -11.02 -8.35
C ALA A 110 -13.43 -9.62 -8.65
N ARG A 111 -12.13 -9.44 -8.52
CA ARG A 111 -11.44 -8.21 -8.93
C ARG A 111 -11.58 -7.95 -10.43
N GLN A 112 -11.40 -8.96 -11.28
CA GLN A 112 -11.60 -8.85 -12.72
C GLN A 112 -13.06 -8.58 -13.09
N GLN A 113 -14.00 -9.24 -12.43
CA GLN A 113 -15.45 -9.00 -12.64
C GLN A 113 -15.89 -7.63 -12.12
N GLY A 114 -15.33 -7.16 -10.99
CA GLY A 114 -15.55 -5.80 -10.49
C GLY A 114 -15.04 -4.74 -11.46
N LEU A 115 -13.93 -4.97 -12.13
CA LEU A 115 -13.42 -4.12 -13.21
C LEU A 115 -14.37 -4.10 -14.43
N LEU A 116 -14.90 -5.27 -14.79
CA LEU A 116 -15.85 -5.41 -15.92
C LEU A 116 -17.24 -4.84 -15.60
N LEU A 117 -17.75 -5.00 -14.36
CA LEU A 117 -19.02 -4.44 -13.91
C LEU A 117 -18.96 -2.92 -13.77
N ASN A 118 -17.83 -2.36 -13.34
CA ASN A 118 -17.61 -0.92 -13.35
C ASN A 118 -17.53 -0.35 -14.78
N SER A 119 -17.13 -1.18 -15.73
CA SER A 119 -17.14 -0.84 -17.15
C SER A 119 -18.55 -0.95 -17.78
N CYS A 120 -19.46 -1.76 -17.21
CA CYS A 120 -20.82 -1.95 -17.71
C CYS A 120 -21.91 -1.14 -16.98
N GLY A 121 -21.59 -0.52 -15.83
CA GLY A 121 -22.52 0.25 -15.00
C GLY A 121 -22.34 1.75 -15.17
N GLY A 122 -22.89 2.34 -16.24
CA GLY A 122 -23.40 3.73 -16.27
C GLY A 122 -22.49 4.90 -15.89
N GLY A 123 -21.19 4.76 -15.91
CA GLY A 123 -20.24 5.88 -15.85
C GLY A 123 -19.10 5.58 -16.81
N ASN A 124 -18.88 6.45 -17.76
CA ASN A 124 -17.83 6.37 -18.77
C ASN A 124 -16.46 6.53 -18.09
N ILE A 125 -16.03 5.50 -17.32
CA ILE A 125 -14.68 5.48 -16.74
C ILE A 125 -13.71 5.30 -17.91
N SER A 126 -12.88 6.31 -18.14
CA SER A 126 -11.85 6.26 -19.17
C SER A 126 -10.95 5.04 -18.95
N PRO A 127 -10.48 4.34 -19.99
CA PRO A 127 -9.56 3.21 -19.85
C PRO A 127 -8.30 3.59 -19.05
N ASN A 128 -7.89 4.85 -19.12
CA ASN A 128 -6.75 5.38 -18.39
C ASN A 128 -7.04 5.53 -16.89
N ALA A 129 -8.27 5.89 -16.51
CA ALA A 129 -8.70 5.94 -15.12
C ALA A 129 -8.70 4.54 -14.49
N ALA A 130 -9.23 3.53 -15.23
CA ALA A 130 -9.19 2.14 -14.78
C ALA A 130 -7.75 1.59 -14.63
N SER A 131 -6.84 2.00 -15.51
CA SER A 131 -5.41 1.67 -15.40
C SER A 131 -4.79 2.26 -14.14
N PHE A 132 -5.07 3.54 -13.87
CA PHE A 132 -4.61 4.20 -12.64
C PHE A 132 -5.16 3.51 -11.38
N ASP A 133 -6.44 3.16 -11.35
CA ASP A 133 -7.05 2.48 -10.20
C ASP A 133 -6.37 1.12 -9.93
N ALA A 134 -6.03 0.37 -10.98
CA ALA A 134 -5.33 -0.90 -10.86
C ALA A 134 -3.88 -0.72 -10.36
N GLU A 135 -3.18 0.32 -10.83
CA GLU A 135 -1.82 0.63 -10.38
C GLU A 135 -1.81 1.16 -8.94
N TYR A 136 -2.78 1.99 -8.59
CA TYR A 136 -2.94 2.47 -7.22
C TYR A 136 -3.28 1.34 -6.24
N ALA A 137 -4.11 0.37 -6.64
CA ALA A 137 -4.39 -0.80 -5.83
C ALA A 137 -3.12 -1.63 -5.55
N ARG A 138 -2.25 -1.83 -6.56
CA ARG A 138 -0.93 -2.47 -6.39
C ARG A 138 -0.03 -1.66 -5.47
N TRP A 139 0.01 -0.34 -5.65
CA TRP A 139 0.76 0.56 -4.79
C TRP A 139 0.34 0.41 -3.32
N LEU A 140 -0.97 0.28 -3.03
CA LEU A 140 -1.48 0.06 -1.67
C LEU A 140 -1.05 -1.28 -1.06
N GLU A 141 -0.97 -2.35 -1.87
CA GLU A 141 -0.46 -3.65 -1.42
C GLU A 141 1.03 -3.56 -1.05
N ASP A 142 1.80 -2.83 -1.85
CA ASP A 142 3.22 -2.57 -1.60
C ASP A 142 3.42 -1.64 -0.39
N ASP A 143 2.57 -0.63 -0.19
CA ASP A 143 2.58 0.26 0.97
C ASP A 143 2.46 -0.51 2.28
N GLN A 144 1.55 -1.49 2.36
CA GLN A 144 1.41 -2.34 3.53
C GLN A 144 2.67 -3.17 3.83
N ARG A 145 3.35 -3.65 2.79
CA ARG A 145 4.61 -4.40 2.92
C ARG A 145 5.73 -3.51 3.44
N HIS A 146 5.90 -2.33 2.85
CA HIS A 146 6.88 -1.34 3.29
C HIS A 146 6.61 -0.85 4.71
N MET A 147 5.35 -0.63 5.07
CA MET A 147 4.93 -0.30 6.43
C MET A 147 5.30 -1.40 7.44
N SER A 148 5.09 -2.65 7.07
CA SER A 148 5.45 -3.80 7.91
C SER A 148 6.97 -3.88 8.10
N GLU A 149 7.75 -3.69 7.03
CA GLU A 149 9.21 -3.66 7.06
C GLU A 149 9.72 -2.52 7.96
N LEU A 150 9.17 -1.31 7.81
CA LEU A 150 9.54 -0.15 8.62
C LEU A 150 9.22 -0.35 10.10
N ARG A 151 8.04 -0.92 10.40
CA ARG A 151 7.62 -1.25 11.76
C ARG A 151 8.55 -2.30 12.37
N THR A 152 8.84 -3.37 11.65
CA THR A 152 9.77 -4.43 12.09
C THR A 152 11.17 -3.86 12.33
N GLY A 153 11.68 -3.03 11.42
CA GLY A 153 13.00 -2.39 11.57
C GLY A 153 13.10 -1.50 12.81
N LEU A 154 12.04 -0.75 13.10
CA LEU A 154 12.00 0.10 14.29
C LEU A 154 11.92 -0.73 15.59
N TYR A 155 11.08 -1.77 15.64
CA TYR A 155 10.88 -2.61 16.84
C TYR A 155 12.06 -3.56 17.10
N SER A 156 12.71 -4.09 16.06
CA SER A 156 13.92 -4.91 16.20
C SER A 156 15.17 -4.10 16.55
N GLN A 157 15.02 -2.79 16.75
CA GLN A 157 16.09 -1.86 17.11
C GLN A 157 17.29 -1.90 16.13
N LEU A 158 17.00 -1.99 14.83
CA LEU A 158 18.03 -1.87 13.80
C LEU A 158 18.89 -0.63 14.04
N ASN A 159 20.14 -0.68 13.61
CA ASN A 159 21.00 0.50 13.65
C ASN A 159 20.43 1.60 12.74
N ASP A 160 20.82 2.85 13.01
CA ASP A 160 20.27 4.01 12.29
C ASP A 160 20.64 4.02 10.80
N GLY A 161 21.74 3.35 10.40
CA GLY A 161 22.13 3.20 9.00
C GLY A 161 21.15 2.34 8.22
N ASP A 162 20.84 1.14 8.72
CA ASP A 162 19.91 0.21 8.08
C ASP A 162 18.48 0.76 8.12
N LEU A 163 18.06 1.35 9.23
CA LEU A 163 16.74 1.98 9.34
C LEU A 163 16.58 3.15 8.36
N ARG A 164 17.64 3.91 8.11
CA ARG A 164 17.66 4.97 7.08
C ARG A 164 17.38 4.43 5.70
N VAL A 165 17.99 3.30 5.32
CA VAL A 165 17.76 2.66 4.01
C VAL A 165 16.28 2.26 3.84
N ILE A 166 15.66 1.73 4.89
CA ILE A 166 14.23 1.37 4.87
C ILE A 166 13.36 2.63 4.70
N ILE A 167 13.67 3.71 5.42
CA ILE A 167 12.95 4.99 5.30
C ILE A 167 13.07 5.57 3.90
N GLU A 168 14.26 5.60 3.31
CA GLU A 168 14.46 6.13 1.95
C GLU A 168 13.69 5.29 0.91
N ARG A 169 13.64 3.96 1.09
CA ARG A 169 12.83 3.09 0.24
C ARG A 169 11.33 3.39 0.37
N TYR A 170 10.86 3.66 1.59
CA TYR A 170 9.48 4.05 1.84
C TYR A 170 9.14 5.41 1.22
N LEU A 171 10.03 6.40 1.30
CA LEU A 171 9.86 7.69 0.63
C LEU A 171 9.83 7.55 -0.90
N ASN A 172 10.72 6.77 -1.48
CA ASN A 172 10.70 6.48 -2.92
C ASN A 172 9.39 5.81 -3.35
N HIS A 173 8.81 4.97 -2.48
CA HIS A 173 7.49 4.40 -2.73
C HIS A 173 6.39 5.47 -2.75
N TYR A 174 6.44 6.49 -1.88
CA TYR A 174 5.55 7.65 -1.95
C TYR A 174 5.80 8.49 -3.22
N ASP A 175 7.04 8.68 -3.62
CA ASP A 175 7.36 9.40 -4.85
C ASP A 175 6.75 8.72 -6.08
N GLU A 176 6.66 7.39 -6.06
CA GLU A 176 6.02 6.61 -7.12
C GLU A 176 4.51 6.89 -7.23
N VAL A 177 3.76 7.02 -6.14
CA VAL A 177 2.34 7.37 -6.24
C VAL A 177 2.13 8.77 -6.81
N PHE A 178 3.00 9.72 -6.51
CA PHE A 178 2.94 11.05 -7.13
C PHE A 178 3.25 10.99 -8.64
N ARG A 179 4.17 10.12 -9.05
CA ARG A 179 4.45 9.86 -10.48
C ARG A 179 3.24 9.23 -11.19
N LEU A 180 2.58 8.25 -10.57
CA LEU A 180 1.37 7.63 -11.10
C LEU A 180 0.25 8.67 -11.26
N LYS A 181 0.04 9.51 -10.26
CA LYS A 181 -0.96 10.58 -10.29
C LYS A 181 -0.64 11.63 -11.35
N TYR A 182 0.62 11.99 -11.54
CA TYR A 182 1.03 12.91 -12.61
C TYR A 182 0.64 12.39 -14.00
N LEU A 183 0.79 11.10 -14.26
CA LEU A 183 0.37 10.48 -15.52
C LEU A 183 -1.16 10.44 -15.64
N ALA A 184 -1.85 10.11 -14.57
CA ALA A 184 -3.31 10.01 -14.53
C ALA A 184 -3.98 11.37 -14.71
N VAL A 185 -3.44 12.46 -14.15
CA VAL A 185 -3.94 13.83 -14.32
C VAL A 185 -4.05 14.21 -15.79
N LYS A 186 -3.04 13.88 -16.58
CA LYS A 186 -3.03 14.18 -18.03
C LYS A 186 -4.09 13.41 -18.81
N ALA A 187 -4.47 12.24 -18.29
CA ALA A 187 -5.44 11.38 -18.94
C ALA A 187 -6.88 11.69 -18.50
N ASP A 188 -7.09 11.90 -17.21
CA ASP A 188 -8.40 12.22 -16.62
C ASP A 188 -8.24 12.93 -15.26
N VAL A 189 -8.12 14.24 -15.30
CA VAL A 189 -8.01 15.09 -14.10
C VAL A 189 -9.25 14.98 -13.20
N PHE A 190 -10.43 14.78 -13.78
CA PHE A 190 -11.68 14.71 -13.03
C PHE A 190 -11.76 13.46 -12.19
N HIS A 191 -11.27 12.33 -12.69
CA HIS A 191 -11.19 11.09 -11.94
C HIS A 191 -10.34 11.25 -10.66
N LEU A 192 -9.20 11.93 -10.77
CA LEU A 192 -8.33 12.20 -9.61
C LEU A 192 -8.96 13.17 -8.61
N ILE A 193 -9.57 14.25 -9.08
CA ILE A 193 -10.22 15.26 -8.21
C ILE A 193 -11.43 14.66 -7.51
N ALA A 194 -12.26 13.88 -8.22
CA ALA A 194 -13.42 13.22 -7.65
C ALA A 194 -13.07 12.16 -6.59
N GLY A 195 -11.84 11.64 -6.64
CA GLY A 195 -11.35 10.69 -5.64
C GLY A 195 -12.02 9.33 -5.66
N THR A 196 -12.63 8.94 -6.79
CA THR A 196 -13.35 7.64 -6.92
C THR A 196 -12.43 6.43 -6.75
N TRP A 197 -11.14 6.62 -6.95
CA TRP A 197 -10.06 5.69 -6.70
C TRP A 197 -9.75 5.45 -5.22
N SER A 198 -10.23 6.31 -4.32
CA SER A 198 -10.04 6.22 -2.87
C SER A 198 -11.31 5.76 -2.16
N THR A 199 -11.18 5.32 -0.90
CA THR A 199 -12.33 4.89 -0.11
C THR A 199 -13.23 6.07 0.31
N PRO A 200 -14.52 5.84 0.63
CA PRO A 200 -15.44 6.91 1.03
C PRO A 200 -14.94 7.80 2.16
N ALA A 201 -14.32 7.21 3.21
CA ALA A 201 -13.81 8.01 4.32
C ALA A 201 -12.56 8.82 3.93
N GLU A 202 -11.66 8.27 3.12
CA GLU A 202 -10.52 9.02 2.58
C GLU A 202 -11.00 10.20 1.74
N ARG A 203 -12.08 10.01 0.98
CA ARG A 203 -12.68 11.03 0.10
C ARG A 203 -13.21 12.24 0.88
N CYS A 204 -13.71 12.05 2.11
CA CYS A 204 -14.14 13.16 2.96
C CYS A 204 -13.01 14.13 3.33
N PHE A 205 -11.75 13.67 3.29
CA PHE A 205 -10.57 14.48 3.62
C PHE A 205 -9.72 14.81 2.38
N LEU A 206 -10.27 14.53 1.20
CA LEU A 206 -9.56 14.77 -0.05
C LEU A 206 -9.47 16.26 -0.36
N TRP A 207 -8.27 16.72 -0.70
CA TRP A 207 -7.99 18.06 -1.17
C TRP A 207 -7.18 17.99 -2.47
N MET A 208 -7.72 18.44 -3.58
CA MET A 208 -7.06 18.41 -4.90
C MET A 208 -6.40 17.05 -5.20
N GLY A 209 -7.19 15.97 -5.13
CA GLY A 209 -6.74 14.63 -5.45
C GLY A 209 -5.81 13.97 -4.43
N GLY A 210 -5.70 14.46 -3.19
CA GLY A 210 -4.89 13.84 -2.14
C GLY A 210 -5.09 14.47 -0.77
N PHE A 211 -4.20 14.18 0.17
CA PHE A 211 -4.25 14.73 1.52
C PHE A 211 -3.78 16.20 1.55
N ARG A 212 -4.21 16.92 2.58
CA ARG A 212 -3.76 18.28 2.89
C ARG A 212 -2.53 18.22 3.79
N PRO A 213 -1.35 18.67 3.34
CA PRO A 213 -0.10 18.56 4.12
C PRO A 213 -0.17 19.20 5.50
N SER A 214 -0.73 20.41 5.63
CA SER A 214 -0.82 21.11 6.92
C SER A 214 -1.62 20.33 7.95
N GLU A 215 -2.73 19.69 7.55
CA GLU A 215 -3.56 18.88 8.44
C GLU A 215 -2.87 17.59 8.84
N LEU A 216 -2.16 16.94 7.90
CA LEU A 216 -1.36 15.76 8.22
C LEU A 216 -0.26 16.11 9.23
N ILE A 217 0.46 17.22 9.06
CA ILE A 217 1.50 17.68 9.99
C ILE A 217 0.92 17.94 11.38
N LYS A 218 -0.28 18.54 11.50
CA LYS A 218 -0.97 18.72 12.80
C LYS A 218 -1.22 17.40 13.54
N ILE A 219 -1.60 16.36 12.79
CA ILE A 219 -1.81 15.02 13.35
C ILE A 219 -0.48 14.43 13.86
N LEU A 220 0.60 14.59 13.05
CA LEU A 220 1.92 14.07 13.35
C LEU A 220 2.54 14.72 14.59
N MET A 221 2.43 16.04 14.74
CA MET A 221 2.99 16.78 15.89
C MET A 221 2.52 16.21 17.24
N ARG A 222 1.29 15.70 17.30
CA ARG A 222 0.71 15.13 18.52
C ARG A 222 1.23 13.73 18.87
N GLN A 223 1.91 13.06 17.92
CA GLN A 223 2.29 11.65 18.04
C GLN A 223 3.80 11.40 17.97
N LEU A 224 4.60 12.46 17.76
CA LEU A 224 6.06 12.35 17.56
C LEU A 224 6.90 12.71 18.79
N ASP A 225 6.27 12.87 19.96
CA ASP A 225 7.02 13.16 21.20
C ASP A 225 8.07 12.08 21.54
N PRO A 226 9.25 12.46 22.05
CA PRO A 226 9.71 13.82 22.31
C PRO A 226 10.35 14.49 21.08
N LEU A 227 10.04 15.76 20.86
CA LEU A 227 10.66 16.62 19.86
C LEU A 227 11.53 17.68 20.54
N THR A 228 12.67 18.02 19.94
CA THR A 228 13.49 19.16 20.38
C THR A 228 12.80 20.49 20.00
N GLU A 229 13.14 21.57 20.67
CA GLU A 229 12.62 22.91 20.35
C GLU A 229 12.89 23.28 18.88
N GLN A 230 14.09 22.98 18.39
CA GLN A 230 14.46 23.21 17.00
C GLN A 230 13.59 22.40 16.02
N GLN A 231 13.26 21.15 16.34
CA GLN A 231 12.36 20.32 15.53
C GLN A 231 10.93 20.87 15.57
N LEU A 232 10.44 21.27 16.73
CA LEU A 232 9.11 21.90 16.87
C LEU A 232 9.02 23.16 16.02
N MET A 233 10.02 24.04 16.07
CA MET A 233 10.05 25.23 15.21
C MET A 233 10.11 24.87 13.73
N GLY A 234 10.93 23.88 13.35
CA GLY A 234 11.04 23.42 11.96
C GLY A 234 9.74 22.83 11.44
N ILE A 235 9.08 21.98 12.20
CA ILE A 235 7.78 21.36 11.83
C ILE A 235 6.68 22.43 11.81
N GLY A 236 6.66 23.33 12.79
CA GLY A 236 5.70 24.45 12.83
C GLY A 236 5.84 25.39 11.62
N SER A 237 7.09 25.71 11.24
CA SER A 237 7.36 26.49 10.03
C SER A 237 6.91 25.76 8.76
N LEU A 238 7.17 24.46 8.67
CA LEU A 238 6.72 23.63 7.55
C LEU A 238 5.20 23.57 7.48
N GLN A 239 4.51 23.42 8.60
CA GLN A 239 3.05 23.43 8.66
C GLN A 239 2.50 24.76 8.17
N HIS A 240 3.01 25.89 8.69
CA HIS A 240 2.56 27.22 8.33
C HIS A 240 2.79 27.54 6.84
N SER A 241 3.97 27.23 6.31
CA SER A 241 4.27 27.41 4.89
C SER A 241 3.40 26.54 3.99
N SER A 242 3.10 25.30 4.43
CA SER A 242 2.17 24.42 3.72
C SER A 242 0.75 25.00 3.72
N GLU A 243 0.27 25.50 4.85
CA GLU A 243 -1.05 26.13 4.98
C GLU A 243 -1.20 27.36 4.08
N GLN A 244 -0.18 28.21 4.00
CA GLN A 244 -0.17 29.35 3.09
C GLN A 244 -0.20 28.93 1.61
N ALA A 245 0.57 27.91 1.23
CA ALA A 245 0.57 27.39 -0.14
C ALA A 245 -0.77 26.73 -0.50
N GLU A 246 -1.36 25.96 0.44
CA GLU A 246 -2.69 25.37 0.30
C GLU A 246 -3.79 26.40 0.12
N GLU A 247 -3.74 27.49 0.89
CA GLU A 247 -4.69 28.61 0.77
C GLU A 247 -4.56 29.29 -0.58
N ALA A 248 -3.33 29.55 -1.04
CA ALA A 248 -3.08 30.15 -2.34
C ALA A 248 -3.61 29.28 -3.49
N LEU A 249 -3.36 27.96 -3.44
CA LEU A 249 -3.89 27.00 -4.42
C LEU A 249 -5.41 26.93 -4.37
N SER A 250 -6.01 26.92 -3.17
CA SER A 250 -7.48 26.88 -3.00
C SER A 250 -8.15 28.14 -3.56
N LYS A 251 -7.58 29.31 -3.31
CA LYS A 251 -8.05 30.58 -3.91
C LYS A 251 -7.92 30.60 -5.43
N GLY A 252 -6.79 30.07 -5.95
CA GLY A 252 -6.59 29.97 -7.40
C GLY A 252 -7.62 29.04 -8.05
N LEU A 253 -7.92 27.91 -7.44
CA LEU A 253 -8.94 26.97 -7.90
C LEU A 253 -10.34 27.60 -7.86
N GLU A 254 -10.68 28.34 -6.80
CA GLU A 254 -11.95 29.05 -6.67
C GLU A 254 -12.10 30.11 -7.79
N GLN A 255 -11.05 30.86 -8.07
CA GLN A 255 -11.03 31.82 -9.18
C GLN A 255 -11.21 31.13 -10.54
N LEU A 256 -10.62 29.98 -10.73
CA LEU A 256 -10.82 29.17 -11.93
C LEU A 256 -12.27 28.70 -12.06
N HIS A 257 -12.87 28.20 -10.97
CA HIS A 257 -14.29 27.82 -10.95
C HIS A 257 -15.21 29.00 -11.28
N GLN A 258 -14.98 30.16 -10.66
CA GLN A 258 -15.73 31.37 -10.94
C GLN A 258 -15.60 31.80 -12.41
N SER A 259 -14.39 31.83 -12.93
CA SER A 259 -14.12 32.18 -14.33
C SER A 259 -14.74 31.16 -15.31
N LEU A 260 -14.77 29.89 -14.96
CA LEU A 260 -15.42 28.85 -15.76
C LEU A 260 -16.94 29.01 -15.74
N HIS A 261 -17.53 29.27 -14.56
CA HIS A 261 -18.95 29.50 -14.39
C HIS A 261 -19.40 30.75 -15.24
N GLU A 262 -18.66 31.84 -15.20
CA GLU A 262 -18.94 33.03 -16.02
C GLU A 262 -18.86 32.74 -17.52
N THR A 263 -17.91 31.88 -17.93
CA THR A 263 -17.76 31.50 -19.34
C THR A 263 -18.95 30.68 -19.82
N ILE A 264 -19.40 29.71 -19.04
CA ILE A 264 -20.49 28.81 -19.41
C ILE A 264 -21.85 29.52 -19.26
N GLY A 265 -22.00 30.38 -18.26
CA GLY A 265 -23.25 31.07 -17.95
C GLY A 265 -23.58 32.27 -18.89
N ARG A 266 -22.68 32.65 -19.77
CA ARG A 266 -22.96 33.73 -20.75
C ARG A 266 -23.97 33.24 -21.79
N PRO A 267 -24.99 34.06 -22.10
CA PRO A 267 -25.88 33.73 -23.21
C PRO A 267 -25.08 33.64 -24.51
N VAL A 268 -25.32 32.60 -25.27
CA VAL A 268 -24.64 32.39 -26.55
C VAL A 268 -25.23 33.36 -27.57
N VAL A 269 -24.42 34.37 -27.97
CA VAL A 269 -24.85 35.35 -28.94
C VAL A 269 -24.35 34.98 -30.34
N ASP A 270 -23.13 34.45 -30.50
CA ASP A 270 -22.55 34.30 -31.83
C ASP A 270 -21.82 32.97 -32.10
N ASP A 271 -21.15 32.31 -31.10
CA ASP A 271 -20.40 31.07 -31.33
C ASP A 271 -20.26 30.20 -30.07
N VAL A 272 -21.10 29.14 -29.95
CA VAL A 272 -21.05 28.11 -28.91
C VAL A 272 -19.69 27.42 -28.92
N GLN A 273 -19.12 27.16 -30.10
CA GLN A 273 -17.91 26.38 -30.25
C GLN A 273 -16.70 27.10 -29.69
N GLN A 274 -16.62 28.44 -29.91
CA GLN A 274 -15.57 29.28 -29.34
C GLN A 274 -15.71 29.39 -27.82
N GLN A 275 -16.92 29.51 -27.29
CA GLN A 275 -17.19 29.50 -25.84
C GLN A 275 -16.74 28.18 -25.19
N MET A 276 -17.05 27.05 -25.79
CA MET A 276 -16.59 25.73 -25.29
C MET A 276 -15.09 25.56 -25.39
N ALA A 277 -14.44 26.05 -26.44
CA ALA A 277 -12.99 26.03 -26.57
C ALA A 277 -12.29 26.80 -25.43
N VAL A 278 -12.85 27.99 -25.09
CA VAL A 278 -12.35 28.80 -23.96
C VAL A 278 -12.58 28.06 -22.64
N ALA A 279 -13.73 27.42 -22.43
CA ALA A 279 -14.03 26.65 -21.24
C ALA A 279 -13.06 25.47 -21.10
N LEU A 280 -12.80 24.73 -22.18
CA LEU A 280 -11.82 23.62 -22.21
C LEU A 280 -10.40 24.12 -21.88
N SER A 281 -9.97 25.24 -22.43
CA SER A 281 -8.68 25.85 -22.10
C SER A 281 -8.55 26.18 -20.61
N LYS A 282 -9.64 26.64 -19.97
CA LYS A 282 -9.65 26.85 -18.51
C LYS A 282 -9.58 25.53 -17.73
N LEU A 283 -10.27 24.52 -18.19
CA LEU A 283 -10.23 23.19 -17.53
C LEU A 283 -8.84 22.54 -17.55
N THR A 284 -8.02 22.78 -18.59
CA THR A 284 -6.63 22.31 -18.58
C THR A 284 -5.79 22.88 -17.43
N SER A 285 -6.18 24.02 -16.87
CA SER A 285 -5.52 24.60 -15.70
C SER A 285 -5.69 23.74 -14.43
N LEU A 286 -6.74 22.89 -14.36
CA LEU A 286 -6.93 21.96 -13.23
C LEU A 286 -5.76 20.98 -13.09
N GLU A 287 -5.16 20.54 -14.18
CA GLU A 287 -3.98 19.68 -14.18
C GLU A 287 -2.83 20.36 -13.40
N GLY A 288 -2.63 21.67 -13.64
CA GLY A 288 -1.62 22.45 -12.95
C GLY A 288 -1.86 22.54 -11.44
N PHE A 289 -3.11 22.72 -11.00
CA PHE A 289 -3.45 22.75 -9.57
C PHE A 289 -3.19 21.42 -8.88
N VAL A 290 -3.61 20.30 -9.47
CA VAL A 290 -3.36 18.97 -8.90
C VAL A 290 -1.87 18.67 -8.82
N HIS A 291 -1.13 19.03 -9.88
CA HIS A 291 0.32 18.84 -9.90
C HIS A 291 1.05 19.69 -8.84
N GLN A 292 0.68 20.95 -8.66
CA GLN A 292 1.25 21.80 -7.62
C GLN A 292 0.91 21.29 -6.20
N ALA A 293 -0.32 20.79 -6.01
CA ALA A 293 -0.72 20.18 -4.75
C ALA A 293 0.08 18.89 -4.44
N ASP A 294 0.35 18.06 -5.44
CA ASP A 294 1.18 16.86 -5.26
C ASP A 294 2.66 17.20 -4.99
N ASN A 295 3.20 18.23 -5.66
CA ASN A 295 4.54 18.73 -5.35
C ASN A 295 4.64 19.22 -3.89
N LEU A 296 3.59 19.92 -3.40
CA LEU A 296 3.55 20.38 -2.01
C LEU A 296 3.54 19.18 -1.03
N ARG A 297 2.77 18.13 -1.33
CA ARG A 297 2.73 16.88 -0.54
C ARG A 297 4.09 16.20 -0.49
N GLN A 298 4.71 16.02 -1.65
CA GLN A 298 6.01 15.40 -1.78
C GLN A 298 7.07 16.18 -1.01
N GLN A 299 7.10 17.51 -1.17
CA GLN A 299 8.03 18.38 -0.43
C GLN A 299 7.82 18.30 1.07
N ALA A 300 6.58 18.25 1.55
CA ALA A 300 6.27 18.12 2.97
C ALA A 300 6.83 16.81 3.57
N LEU A 301 6.66 15.68 2.89
CA LEU A 301 7.19 14.39 3.33
C LEU A 301 8.73 14.40 3.37
N HIS A 302 9.38 14.92 2.34
CA HIS A 302 10.84 15.02 2.29
C HIS A 302 11.39 15.99 3.35
N GLN A 303 10.71 17.10 3.64
CA GLN A 303 11.13 18.05 4.69
C GLN A 303 10.96 17.44 6.09
N LEU A 304 9.86 16.74 6.36
CA LEU A 304 9.70 15.99 7.62
C LEU A 304 10.86 15.02 7.83
N ARG A 305 11.26 14.28 6.77
CA ARG A 305 12.42 13.39 6.82
C ARG A 305 13.72 14.10 7.18
N ARG A 306 13.92 15.36 6.76
CA ARG A 306 15.13 16.16 7.03
C ARG A 306 15.15 16.74 8.44
N ILE A 307 13.98 17.12 8.97
CA ILE A 307 13.84 17.72 10.31
C ILE A 307 13.99 16.67 11.41
N LEU A 308 13.48 15.46 11.16
CA LEU A 308 13.40 14.40 12.15
C LEU A 308 14.67 13.55 12.20
N THR A 309 14.99 13.02 13.38
CA THR A 309 15.99 11.94 13.50
C THR A 309 15.52 10.69 12.77
N VAL A 310 16.42 9.75 12.50
CA VAL A 310 16.08 8.52 11.78
C VAL A 310 14.93 7.78 12.46
N ARG A 311 14.97 7.61 13.78
CA ARG A 311 13.93 6.90 14.54
C ARG A 311 12.61 7.68 14.62
N GLN A 312 12.66 9.00 14.73
CA GLN A 312 11.47 9.85 14.67
C GLN A 312 10.86 9.82 13.28
N ALA A 313 11.66 9.86 12.21
CA ALA A 313 11.18 9.74 10.84
C ALA A 313 10.48 8.37 10.60
N ALA A 314 11.06 7.27 11.09
CA ALA A 314 10.42 5.97 11.02
C ALA A 314 9.03 5.96 11.71
N ARG A 315 8.95 6.52 12.93
CA ARG A 315 7.66 6.67 13.65
C ARG A 315 6.69 7.56 12.88
N CYS A 316 7.17 8.68 12.32
CA CYS A 316 6.37 9.61 11.53
C CYS A 316 5.69 8.90 10.36
N PHE A 317 6.44 8.14 9.56
CA PHE A 317 5.88 7.43 8.41
C PHE A 317 4.96 6.27 8.81
N ILE A 318 5.23 5.59 9.93
CA ILE A 318 4.30 4.60 10.49
C ILE A 318 2.97 5.26 10.86
N VAL A 319 3.01 6.42 11.52
CA VAL A 319 1.79 7.18 11.91
C VAL A 319 0.99 7.62 10.68
N ILE A 320 1.66 8.06 9.60
CA ILE A 320 1.01 8.42 8.33
C ILE A 320 0.26 7.21 7.76
N GLY A 321 0.94 6.07 7.60
CA GLY A 321 0.33 4.86 7.05
C GLY A 321 -0.81 4.32 7.92
N GLU A 322 -0.68 4.39 9.26
CA GLU A 322 -1.76 4.02 10.18
C GLU A 322 -2.97 4.96 10.08
N TYR A 323 -2.75 6.25 9.87
CA TYR A 323 -3.83 7.20 9.66
C TYR A 323 -4.68 6.83 8.44
N PHE A 324 -4.05 6.59 7.29
CA PHE A 324 -4.76 6.17 6.09
C PHE A 324 -5.39 4.77 6.23
N THR A 325 -4.72 3.86 6.90
CA THR A 325 -5.29 2.52 7.19
C THR A 325 -6.56 2.64 8.02
N ARG A 326 -6.60 3.52 9.04
CA ARG A 326 -7.80 3.77 9.86
C ARG A 326 -8.95 4.36 9.03
N LEU A 327 -8.69 5.26 8.08
CA LEU A 327 -9.72 5.77 7.18
C LEU A 327 -10.31 4.67 6.28
N ARG A 328 -9.46 3.78 5.76
CA ARG A 328 -9.91 2.62 4.97
C ARG A 328 -10.74 1.63 5.80
N VAL A 329 -10.30 1.35 7.03
CA VAL A 329 -11.06 0.51 7.99
C VAL A 329 -12.41 1.16 8.32
N LEU A 330 -12.44 2.47 8.56
CA LEU A 330 -13.69 3.21 8.80
C LEU A 330 -14.66 3.08 7.63
N SER A 331 -14.17 3.19 6.40
CA SER A 331 -14.98 2.98 5.20
C SER A 331 -15.59 1.58 5.13
N SER A 332 -14.80 0.56 5.45
CA SER A 332 -15.23 -0.84 5.48
C SER A 332 -16.30 -1.07 6.57
N MET A 333 -16.08 -0.55 7.77
CA MET A 333 -17.05 -0.63 8.89
C MET A 333 -18.37 0.07 8.53
N TRP A 334 -18.29 1.24 7.90
CA TRP A 334 -19.48 1.96 7.45
C TRP A 334 -20.27 1.17 6.41
N ALA A 335 -19.59 0.56 5.44
CA ALA A 335 -20.22 -0.27 4.41
C ALA A 335 -20.85 -1.56 4.99
N SER A 336 -20.29 -2.12 6.07
CA SER A 336 -20.85 -3.30 6.74
C SER A 336 -22.14 -2.98 7.48
N ARG A 337 -22.31 -1.76 8.01
CA ARG A 337 -23.51 -1.31 8.72
C ARG A 337 -24.78 -1.40 7.87
N THR A 338 -24.69 -1.13 6.58
CA THR A 338 -25.86 -1.15 5.68
C THR A 338 -26.33 -2.57 5.39
N ARG A 339 -25.46 -3.57 5.47
CA ARG A 339 -25.81 -4.99 5.26
C ARG A 339 -26.61 -5.60 6.43
N ASP A 340 -26.41 -5.08 7.65
CA ASP A 340 -27.14 -5.56 8.82
C ASP A 340 -28.57 -5.01 8.85
N PHE A 341 -28.86 -3.89 8.20
CA PHE A 341 -30.23 -3.36 8.06
C PHE A 341 -31.10 -4.10 7.02
N ASP A 342 -30.47 -4.71 6.02
CA ASP A 342 -31.16 -5.48 4.96
C ASP A 342 -31.37 -6.96 5.33
N ARG A 343 -30.96 -7.37 6.54
CA ARG A 343 -31.22 -8.73 7.02
C ARG A 343 -32.64 -8.78 7.59
N PRO A 344 -33.59 -9.55 6.98
CA PRO A 344 -34.90 -9.72 7.59
C PRO A 344 -34.69 -10.32 8.98
N LEU A 345 -35.36 -9.75 9.99
CA LEU A 345 -35.40 -10.26 11.36
C LEU A 345 -35.95 -11.70 11.33
N VAL A 346 -35.08 -12.67 11.17
CA VAL A 346 -35.38 -14.05 11.52
C VAL A 346 -35.20 -14.12 13.03
N VAL A 347 -36.31 -14.05 13.75
CA VAL A 347 -36.38 -14.37 15.18
C VAL A 347 -36.06 -15.85 15.32
N GLY A 348 -34.92 -16.17 15.90
CA GLY A 348 -34.46 -17.55 16.15
C GLY A 348 -33.11 -17.56 16.84
N GLU A 349 -33.14 -17.59 18.16
CA GLU A 349 -32.20 -18.19 19.14
C GLU A 349 -30.69 -18.17 18.86
N GLU A 350 -30.03 -17.46 19.81
CA GLU A 350 -28.74 -17.72 20.47
C GLU A 350 -27.67 -18.53 19.72
N SER A 351 -26.64 -17.81 19.27
CA SER A 351 -25.26 -18.31 19.43
C SER A 351 -24.32 -17.11 19.57
N LEU A 352 -23.81 -16.92 20.77
CA LEU A 352 -22.75 -15.97 21.12
C LEU A 352 -21.50 -16.28 20.29
N CYS A 353 -21.15 -15.43 19.37
CA CYS A 353 -19.83 -15.45 18.78
C CYS A 353 -18.90 -14.48 19.52
N MET A 354 -18.20 -15.00 20.49
CA MET A 354 -17.18 -14.36 21.33
C MET A 354 -15.87 -14.18 20.54
N SER A 355 -15.85 -13.48 19.44
CA SER A 355 -14.58 -13.25 18.73
C SER A 355 -14.28 -11.78 18.37
N THR A 356 -15.24 -10.86 18.54
CA THR A 356 -15.05 -9.45 18.16
C THR A 356 -14.65 -8.55 19.31
N THR A 357 -14.66 -9.04 20.54
CA THR A 357 -14.45 -8.21 21.75
C THR A 357 -12.98 -7.99 22.11
N ILE A 358 -12.05 -8.74 21.54
CA ILE A 358 -10.62 -8.66 21.93
C ILE A 358 -9.86 -7.55 21.18
N GLU A 359 -10.31 -7.12 20.00
CA GLU A 359 -9.64 -6.04 19.27
C GLU A 359 -10.06 -4.64 19.71
N LEU A 360 -11.26 -4.46 20.23
CA LEU A 360 -11.78 -3.16 20.69
C LEU A 360 -11.23 -2.69 22.04
N GLN A 361 -10.66 -3.57 22.86
CA GLN A 361 -10.07 -3.19 24.16
C GLN A 361 -8.66 -2.58 24.06
N ARG A 362 -8.01 -2.60 22.89
CA ARG A 362 -6.71 -1.95 22.67
C ARG A 362 -6.79 -0.46 22.33
N PHE A 363 -7.98 0.08 22.09
CA PHE A 363 -8.20 1.49 21.77
C PHE A 363 -9.17 2.14 22.77
N ARG A 364 -8.70 2.42 23.99
CA ARG A 364 -9.35 3.44 24.85
C ARG A 364 -8.75 4.80 24.45
N PRO A 365 -9.53 5.70 23.83
CA PRO A 365 -9.16 7.11 23.80
C PRO A 365 -9.39 7.67 25.20
N THR A 366 -8.36 8.29 25.78
CA THR A 366 -8.50 9.20 26.89
C THR A 366 -9.44 10.32 26.47
N HIS A 367 -10.56 10.44 27.17
CA HIS A 367 -11.52 11.52 27.04
C HIS A 367 -10.83 12.87 27.19
N SER A 368 -10.84 13.68 26.13
CA SER A 368 -10.89 15.14 26.25
C SER A 368 -11.22 15.78 24.89
N HIS A 369 -12.35 16.50 24.86
CA HIS A 369 -12.75 17.52 23.87
C HIS A 369 -13.10 17.09 22.43
N PHE A 370 -14.28 16.50 22.28
CA PHE A 370 -15.11 16.70 21.08
C PHE A 370 -16.37 17.49 21.47
N SER A 371 -16.24 18.77 21.61
CA SER A 371 -17.36 19.71 21.60
C SER A 371 -16.86 21.01 21.00
N ASN A 372 -17.08 21.18 19.70
CA ASN A 372 -17.19 22.43 18.93
C ASN A 372 -16.82 22.20 17.45
N PHE A 373 -17.70 21.51 16.73
CA PHE A 373 -17.71 21.59 15.26
C PHE A 373 -19.12 21.21 14.76
N LEU A 374 -20.11 22.02 15.17
CA LEU A 374 -21.41 22.16 14.51
C LEU A 374 -21.96 23.54 14.87
N MET A 375 -21.49 24.55 14.20
CA MET A 375 -22.19 25.79 13.84
C MET A 375 -21.46 26.40 12.65
#